data_fcfc78294842b00bd0ea03dc42a980e8
#
_entry.id   fcfc78294842b00bd0ea03dc42a980e8
#
_cell.length_a   1.000
_cell.length_b   1.000
_cell.length_c   1.000
_cell.angle_alpha   90.00
_cell.angle_beta   90.00
_cell.angle_gamma   90.00
#
_symmetry.space_group_name_H-M   'P 1'
#
loop_
_entity.id
_entity.type
_entity.pdbx_description
1 polymer ?
#
loop_
_entity_poly.entity_id
_entity_poly.type
_entity_poly.pdbx_seq_one_letter_code
_entity_poly.pdbx_strand_id
1 'polypeptide(L)' 'MEKIQFDYSKYGTFIKEHEIMYYKEFVKNAHDMLHKKNGAGSQFLGWVDLPLNYDKNEFEKIKKLADRVKSDSEILIV' A
#
# COMPACT_ATOMS: atom_id res chain seq x y z
N MET A 1 -4.29 -2.94 16.01
CA MET A 1 -4.00 -1.93 14.97
C MET A 1 -5.30 -1.39 14.41
N GLU A 2 -5.46 -0.10 14.37
CA GLU A 2 -6.63 0.53 13.77
C GLU A 2 -6.66 0.27 12.27
N LYS A 3 -7.82 -0.04 11.74
CA LYS A 3 -8.00 -0.23 10.31
C LYS A 3 -8.22 1.12 9.64
N ILE A 4 -7.63 1.29 8.46
CA ILE A 4 -7.91 2.45 7.63
C ILE A 4 -9.38 2.37 7.20
N GLN A 5 -10.11 3.47 7.38
CA GLN A 5 -11.51 3.58 6.99
C GLN A 5 -11.66 4.65 5.92
N PHE A 6 -12.59 4.41 5.01
CA PHE A 6 -12.91 5.36 3.94
C PHE A 6 -14.35 5.86 4.17
N ASP A 7 -14.48 7.17 4.44
CA ASP A 7 -15.78 7.79 4.63
C ASP A 7 -16.25 8.46 3.34
N TYR A 8 -17.27 7.90 2.73
CA TYR A 8 -17.89 8.41 1.51
C TYR A 8 -19.31 8.93 1.73
N SER A 9 -19.67 9.24 2.98
CA SER A 9 -21.04 9.63 3.34
C SER A 9 -21.53 10.93 2.69
N LYS A 10 -20.59 11.78 2.27
CA LYS A 10 -20.92 13.11 1.72
C LYS A 10 -21.07 13.17 0.21
N TYR A 11 -20.96 12.06 -0.50
CA TYR A 11 -21.09 12.05 -1.96
C TYR A 11 -22.54 12.05 -2.47
N GLY A 12 -23.51 11.72 -1.62
CA GLY A 12 -24.87 11.33 -2.00
C GLY A 12 -25.69 12.34 -2.81
N THR A 13 -25.31 13.64 -2.79
CA THR A 13 -25.95 14.67 -3.63
C THR A 13 -25.36 14.76 -5.03
N PHE A 14 -24.13 14.28 -5.24
CA PHE A 14 -23.39 14.42 -6.49
C PHE A 14 -23.40 13.14 -7.32
N ILE A 15 -23.29 12.00 -6.68
CA ILE A 15 -23.20 10.70 -7.32
C ILE A 15 -24.32 9.81 -6.79
N LYS A 16 -25.09 9.21 -7.71
CA LYS A 16 -26.17 8.30 -7.34
C LYS A 16 -25.64 6.90 -7.08
N GLU A 17 -26.34 6.14 -6.25
CA GLU A 17 -25.93 4.77 -5.90
C GLU A 17 -25.82 3.86 -7.12
N HIS A 18 -26.74 3.99 -8.09
CA HIS A 18 -26.69 3.19 -9.32
C HIS A 18 -25.44 3.48 -10.16
N GLU A 19 -24.90 4.70 -10.10
CA GLU A 19 -23.66 5.06 -10.79
C GLU A 19 -22.46 4.35 -10.17
N ILE A 20 -22.41 4.27 -8.84
CA ILE A 20 -21.38 3.52 -8.10
C ILE A 20 -21.48 2.03 -8.43
N MET A 21 -22.67 1.48 -8.41
CA MET A 21 -22.90 0.07 -8.73
C MET A 21 -22.52 -0.28 -10.17
N TYR A 22 -22.69 0.66 -11.09
CA TYR A 22 -22.27 0.50 -12.49
C TYR A 22 -20.76 0.25 -12.61
N TYR A 23 -19.94 0.93 -11.82
CA TYR A 23 -18.49 0.79 -11.87
C TYR A 23 -17.93 -0.38 -11.07
N LYS A 24 -18.74 -1.07 -10.30
CA LYS A 24 -18.30 -2.16 -9.42
C LYS A 24 -17.52 -3.25 -10.16
N GLU A 25 -18.03 -3.69 -11.31
CA GLU A 25 -17.36 -4.73 -12.10
C GLU A 25 -16.05 -4.23 -12.72
N PHE A 26 -16.01 -2.98 -13.16
CA PHE A 26 -14.79 -2.37 -13.69
C PHE A 26 -13.69 -2.31 -12.63
N VAL A 27 -14.04 -1.89 -11.43
CA VAL A 27 -13.12 -1.82 -10.29
C VAL A 27 -12.62 -3.21 -9.91
N LYS A 28 -13.52 -4.18 -9.86
CA LYS A 28 -13.17 -5.58 -9.56
C LYS A 28 -12.17 -6.13 -10.58
N ASN A 29 -12.42 -5.91 -11.87
CA ASN A 29 -11.53 -6.36 -12.94
C ASN A 29 -10.16 -5.69 -12.84
N ALA A 30 -10.10 -4.39 -12.56
CA ALA A 30 -8.85 -3.67 -12.36
C ALA A 30 -8.09 -4.20 -11.15
N HIS A 31 -8.77 -4.46 -10.04
CA HIS A 31 -8.20 -5.05 -8.84
C HIS A 31 -7.61 -6.44 -9.12
N ASP A 32 -8.33 -7.28 -9.84
CA ASP A 32 -7.88 -8.62 -10.19
C ASP A 32 -6.64 -8.57 -11.09
N MET A 33 -6.61 -7.66 -12.09
CA MET A 33 -5.44 -7.46 -12.94
C MET A 33 -4.22 -7.02 -12.14
N LEU A 34 -4.41 -6.15 -11.15
CA LEU A 34 -3.32 -5.68 -10.29
C LEU A 34 -2.72 -6.85 -9.50
N HIS A 35 -3.54 -7.65 -8.85
CA HIS A 35 -3.08 -8.77 -8.02
C HIS A 35 -2.56 -9.95 -8.83
N LYS A 36 -3.14 -10.22 -9.99
CA LYS A 36 -2.66 -11.27 -10.92
C LYS A 36 -1.44 -10.82 -11.73
N LYS A 37 -1.13 -9.53 -11.74
CA LYS A 37 0.01 -8.94 -12.46
C LYS A 37 -0.02 -9.27 -13.96
N ASN A 38 -1.20 -9.20 -14.57
CA ASN A 38 -1.41 -9.55 -15.98
C ASN A 38 -1.88 -8.37 -16.85
N GLY A 39 -1.93 -7.17 -16.29
CA GLY A 39 -2.27 -5.96 -17.02
C GLY A 39 -1.05 -5.19 -17.54
N ALA A 40 -1.29 -4.04 -18.16
CA ALA A 40 -0.23 -3.14 -18.59
C ALA A 40 0.59 -2.65 -17.39
N GLY A 41 1.92 -2.64 -17.51
CA GLY A 41 2.82 -2.23 -16.42
C GLY A 41 3.05 -3.29 -15.37
N SER A 42 2.72 -4.54 -15.65
CA SER A 42 2.85 -5.65 -14.69
C SER A 42 4.26 -5.86 -14.15
N GLN A 43 5.29 -5.46 -14.93
CA GLN A 43 6.68 -5.55 -14.49
C GLN A 43 7.04 -4.55 -13.37
N PHE A 44 6.18 -3.58 -13.10
CA PHE A 44 6.42 -2.55 -12.08
C PHE A 44 5.56 -2.74 -10.81
N LEU A 45 5.07 -3.94 -10.56
CA LEU A 45 4.14 -4.24 -9.46
C LEU A 45 4.78 -4.90 -8.23
N GLY A 46 6.10 -4.79 -8.08
CA GLY A 46 6.79 -5.31 -6.89
C GLY A 46 6.29 -4.74 -5.56
N TRP A 47 5.76 -3.52 -5.59
CA TRP A 47 5.24 -2.83 -4.41
C TRP A 47 3.95 -3.44 -3.84
N VAL A 48 3.18 -4.17 -4.66
CA VAL A 48 1.85 -4.71 -4.25
C VAL A 48 2.00 -5.66 -3.06
N ASP A 49 2.97 -6.57 -3.12
CA ASP A 49 3.18 -7.57 -2.08
C ASP A 49 4.36 -7.21 -1.14
N LEU A 50 5.00 -6.07 -1.35
CA LEU A 50 6.17 -5.66 -0.58
C LEU A 50 5.94 -5.68 0.94
N PRO A 51 4.79 -5.24 1.48
CA PRO A 51 4.56 -5.31 2.92
C PRO A 51 4.62 -6.72 3.50
N LEU A 52 4.41 -7.74 2.67
CA LEU A 52 4.47 -9.15 3.08
C LEU A 52 5.80 -9.81 2.71
N ASN A 53 6.40 -9.40 1.59
CA ASN A 53 7.54 -10.07 0.96
C ASN A 53 8.85 -9.28 1.03
N TYR A 54 8.93 -8.27 1.88
CA TYR A 54 10.18 -7.52 2.06
C TYR A 54 11.28 -8.42 2.64
N ASP A 55 12.54 -8.09 2.38
CA ASP A 55 13.70 -8.80 2.94
C ASP A 55 13.81 -8.53 4.44
N LYS A 56 13.38 -9.49 5.24
CA LYS A 56 13.36 -9.38 6.70
C LYS A 56 14.77 -9.37 7.30
N ASN A 57 15.71 -10.06 6.65
CA ASN A 57 17.11 -10.07 7.11
C ASN A 57 17.74 -8.70 6.91
N GLU A 58 17.51 -8.07 5.76
CA GLU A 58 17.99 -6.70 5.50
C GLU A 58 17.36 -5.72 6.48
N PHE A 59 16.07 -5.83 6.73
CA PHE A 59 15.36 -5.00 7.70
C PHE A 59 16.00 -5.12 9.11
N GLU A 60 16.31 -6.33 9.56
CA GLU A 60 16.96 -6.54 10.86
C GLU A 60 18.36 -5.94 10.91
N LYS A 61 19.12 -5.99 9.82
CA LYS A 61 20.44 -5.33 9.73
C LYS A 61 20.32 -3.82 9.85
N ILE A 62 19.33 -3.23 9.15
CA ILE A 62 19.06 -1.79 9.23
C ILE A 62 18.71 -1.39 10.66
N LYS A 63 17.84 -2.17 11.30
CA LYS A 63 17.40 -1.93 12.67
C LYS A 63 18.59 -1.98 13.66
N LYS A 64 19.44 -2.98 13.54
CA LYS A 64 20.66 -3.10 14.38
C LYS A 64 21.59 -1.93 14.18
N LEU A 65 21.79 -1.48 12.95
CA LEU A 65 22.60 -0.32 12.64
C LEU A 65 22.00 0.95 13.26
N ALA A 66 20.68 1.13 13.12
CA ALA A 66 19.96 2.26 13.71
C ALA A 66 20.12 2.28 15.24
N ASP A 67 19.97 1.15 15.89
CA ASP A 67 20.11 1.03 17.36
C ASP A 67 21.54 1.39 17.80
N ARG A 68 22.55 0.94 17.04
CA ARG A 68 23.96 1.28 17.33
C ARG A 68 24.20 2.78 17.19
N VAL A 69 23.76 3.39 16.11
CA VAL A 69 23.90 4.83 15.88
C VAL A 69 23.19 5.61 16.97
N LYS A 70 21.99 5.18 17.35
CA LYS A 70 21.21 5.81 18.41
C LYS A 70 21.89 5.74 19.77
N SER A 71 22.61 4.64 20.06
CA SER A 71 23.34 4.50 21.33
C SER A 71 24.63 5.33 21.36
N ASP A 72 25.26 5.53 20.19
CA ASP A 72 26.57 6.23 20.08
C ASP A 72 26.42 7.74 19.86
N SER A 73 25.24 8.23 19.48
CA SER A 73 25.05 9.61 19.02
C SER A 73 23.71 10.18 19.48
N GLU A 74 23.69 11.46 19.80
CA GLU A 74 22.46 12.19 20.10
C GLU A 74 21.81 12.75 18.84
N ILE A 75 22.61 13.09 17.81
CA ILE A 75 22.15 13.69 16.57
C ILE A 75 22.83 12.97 15.40
N LEU A 76 22.03 12.60 14.41
CA LEU A 76 22.49 12.05 13.14
C LEU A 76 22.18 13.03 12.01
N ILE A 77 23.21 13.39 11.25
CA ILE A 77 23.07 14.25 10.06
C ILE A 77 23.31 13.39 8.83
N VAL A 78 22.36 13.42 7.89
CA VAL A 78 22.39 12.64 6.65
C VAL A 78 22.50 13.57 5.44
#